data_92959a24ec9cb17439076eba84c51716
#
_entry.id   92959a24ec9cb17439076eba84c51716
#
_cell.length_a   1.000
_cell.length_b   1.000
_cell.length_c   1.000
_cell.angle_alpha   90.00
_cell.angle_beta   90.00
_cell.angle_gamma   90.00
#
_symmetry.space_group_name_H-M   'P 1'
#
loop_
_entity.id
_entity.type
_entity.pdbx_description
1 polymer ?
#
loop_
_entity_poly.entity_id
_entity_poly.type
_entity_poly.pdbx_seq_one_letter_code
_entity_poly.pdbx_strand_id
1 'polypeptide(L)'
;MRKIPFLLTGALAILASATASAQSEPSDEVKIPDYSGYILTPEAPHTPRINGAKVYGARPGSDFLYKVAATGDRPMTFSAEKLPKGLKIDSQTGLITGKVKKAGTYIVTLKATNSLGEATREFRIVIGEKIALTPPMGWNSWNCWGNTVSHEKVMASAKAILESGLADYGWSYINIDDGWQGLRGGKENAIQPNVKFPDMKGLVDSLHTMGFKVGIYSGPWVATYAAHIGTQCDNAEGTYEWVKKGLVNENYRMVDPSGELTREKLWYSGKYSFAAQDARQWAEWGFDYLKYDWNPHDWYSMKEMHDELEKCGRDIVYSLSNSALLPLAGEYVKYANCWRTTGDIRDNWKSISGIGFGRNSSWAPYSGPGHWPDGDMMVIGNVGWGRKYHYTNLTPDEQYTHVTLWAMQASPLLIGCDMAVADKFTKSLLCNNEVIDINQDPLGYAATKIYGNSSYATYFKPLEDGSLAIAMFNLSETTQKIGFKPRAIGIIGDKIIVRDVWRQKDVAEITNDRDRFDADVPPHGVVLVRVFPGFTKERPIGSRR
;
A
#
# COMPACT_ATOMS: atom_id res chain seq x y z
N MET A 1 17.23 -23.22 91.30
CA MET A 1 17.27 -21.78 91.48
C MET A 1 18.26 -21.16 90.48
N ARG A 2 17.92 -20.13 89.79
CA ARG A 2 18.54 -19.30 88.78
C ARG A 2 18.08 -19.64 87.37
N LYS A 3 17.22 -18.78 86.87
CA LYS A 3 16.75 -18.62 85.47
C LYS A 3 17.86 -17.99 84.63
N ILE A 4 18.07 -18.56 83.47
CA ILE A 4 18.91 -17.92 82.40
C ILE A 4 17.97 -17.64 81.22
N PRO A 5 17.93 -16.42 80.67
CA PRO A 5 17.07 -16.12 79.58
C PRO A 5 17.74 -16.48 78.26
N PHE A 6 16.97 -17.10 77.33
CA PHE A 6 17.34 -17.30 75.94
C PHE A 6 17.18 -15.99 75.14
N LEU A 7 18.25 -15.52 74.57
CA LEU A 7 18.22 -14.46 73.54
C LEU A 7 17.96 -15.11 72.16
N LEU A 8 16.82 -14.81 71.59
CA LEU A 8 16.57 -15.06 70.16
C LEU A 8 17.19 -13.94 69.33
N THR A 9 18.26 -14.26 68.62
CA THR A 9 18.80 -13.40 67.52
C THR A 9 18.07 -13.78 66.22
N GLY A 10 17.12 -12.92 65.83
CA GLY A 10 16.48 -13.00 64.50
C GLY A 10 17.43 -12.52 63.41
N ALA A 11 17.84 -13.42 62.52
CA ALA A 11 18.52 -13.07 61.30
C ALA A 11 17.51 -12.58 60.25
N LEU A 12 17.52 -11.31 59.97
CA LEU A 12 16.77 -10.70 58.85
C LEU A 12 17.49 -11.05 57.53
N ALA A 13 16.96 -11.99 56.78
CA ALA A 13 17.40 -12.26 55.43
C ALA A 13 16.85 -11.16 54.48
N ILE A 14 17.70 -10.24 54.04
CA ILE A 14 17.39 -9.29 52.98
C ILE A 14 17.43 -10.04 51.68
N LEU A 15 16.26 -10.34 51.10
CA LEU A 15 16.15 -10.74 49.69
C LEU A 15 16.43 -9.49 48.82
N ALA A 16 17.61 -9.40 48.31
CA ALA A 16 17.91 -8.50 47.19
C ALA A 16 17.25 -9.07 45.92
N SER A 17 16.10 -8.52 45.54
CA SER A 17 15.54 -8.73 44.21
C SER A 17 16.46 -8.06 43.20
N ALA A 18 17.28 -8.86 42.53
CA ALA A 18 17.98 -8.41 41.31
C ALA A 18 16.93 -8.18 40.21
N THR A 19 16.48 -6.95 40.06
CA THR A 19 15.85 -6.51 38.81
C THR A 19 16.94 -6.56 37.76
N ALA A 20 16.93 -7.60 36.94
CA ALA A 20 17.65 -7.60 35.67
C ALA A 20 17.04 -6.47 34.83
N SER A 21 17.65 -5.31 34.85
CA SER A 21 17.44 -4.31 33.81
C SER A 21 17.88 -4.94 32.50
N ALA A 22 16.92 -5.27 31.64
CA ALA A 22 17.19 -5.51 30.26
C ALA A 22 17.87 -4.21 29.75
N GLN A 23 19.18 -4.22 29.65
CA GLN A 23 19.91 -3.23 28.87
C GLN A 23 19.38 -3.39 27.44
N SER A 24 18.53 -2.46 27.00
CA SER A 24 18.33 -2.23 25.59
C SER A 24 19.71 -1.98 25.02
N GLU A 25 20.15 -2.86 24.09
CA GLU A 25 21.31 -2.54 23.28
C GLU A 25 21.10 -1.15 22.70
N PRO A 26 22.12 -0.27 22.63
CA PRO A 26 21.97 1.03 22.01
C PRO A 26 21.53 0.75 20.58
N SER A 27 20.28 1.11 20.24
CA SER A 27 19.85 1.24 18.86
C SER A 27 20.81 2.27 18.27
N ASP A 28 21.71 1.84 17.37
CA ASP A 28 22.47 2.77 16.55
C ASP A 28 21.45 3.74 15.96
N GLU A 29 21.50 4.98 16.40
CA GLU A 29 20.54 6.01 15.99
C GLU A 29 20.69 6.17 14.48
N VAL A 30 19.63 5.82 13.73
CA VAL A 30 19.66 5.86 12.27
C VAL A 30 19.88 7.30 11.85
N LYS A 31 21.04 7.58 11.23
CA LYS A 31 21.33 8.90 10.70
C LYS A 31 20.43 9.17 9.48
N ILE A 32 19.42 9.99 9.66
CA ILE A 32 18.54 10.45 8.59
C ILE A 32 19.27 11.57 7.83
N PRO A 33 19.48 11.44 6.49
CA PRO A 33 20.11 12.48 5.68
C PRO A 33 19.23 13.74 5.63
N ASP A 34 19.84 14.91 5.54
CA ASP A 34 19.11 16.15 5.23
C ASP A 34 18.90 16.29 3.72
N TYR A 35 17.72 15.92 3.26
CA TYR A 35 17.29 16.08 1.88
C TYR A 35 16.31 17.24 1.68
N SER A 36 16.29 18.22 2.57
CA SER A 36 15.40 19.39 2.47
C SER A 36 15.54 20.15 1.15
N GLY A 37 16.77 20.24 0.61
CA GLY A 37 17.05 20.86 -0.70
C GLY A 37 16.49 20.11 -1.91
N TYR A 38 16.03 18.87 -1.74
CA TYR A 38 15.42 18.05 -2.80
C TYR A 38 13.89 18.06 -2.76
N ILE A 39 13.25 18.74 -1.81
CA ILE A 39 11.79 18.80 -1.72
C ILE A 39 11.24 19.60 -2.89
N LEU A 40 10.46 18.95 -3.77
CA LEU A 40 9.83 19.57 -4.93
C LEU A 40 8.34 19.84 -4.70
N THR A 41 7.67 19.01 -3.89
CA THR A 41 6.24 19.13 -3.59
C THR A 41 5.99 20.38 -2.76
N PRO A 42 5.13 21.31 -3.21
CA PRO A 42 4.75 22.47 -2.41
C PRO A 42 3.87 22.06 -1.21
N GLU A 43 3.81 22.93 -0.20
CA GLU A 43 2.88 22.74 0.91
C GLU A 43 1.42 22.77 0.43
N ALA A 44 0.56 22.04 1.14
CA ALA A 44 -0.87 22.03 0.84
C ALA A 44 -1.49 23.42 1.10
N PRO A 45 -2.51 23.83 0.33
CA PRO A 45 -3.20 25.10 0.61
C PRO A 45 -3.94 25.03 1.95
N HIS A 46 -4.05 26.18 2.62
CA HIS A 46 -4.82 26.34 3.86
C HIS A 46 -6.33 26.18 3.65
N THR A 47 -6.83 26.53 2.45
CA THR A 47 -8.21 26.26 2.03
C THR A 47 -8.41 24.76 1.81
N PRO A 48 -9.65 24.22 1.97
CA PRO A 48 -9.92 22.83 1.73
C PRO A 48 -9.58 22.38 0.30
N ARG A 49 -9.00 21.19 0.18
CA ARG A 49 -8.81 20.49 -1.11
C ARG A 49 -9.10 19.00 -0.91
N ILE A 50 -10.08 18.45 -1.63
CA ILE A 50 -10.42 17.03 -1.57
C ILE A 50 -9.46 16.25 -2.47
N ASN A 51 -8.80 15.24 -1.92
CA ASN A 51 -7.75 14.42 -2.55
C ASN A 51 -8.20 12.95 -2.69
N GLY A 52 -7.30 12.11 -3.20
CA GLY A 52 -7.47 10.65 -3.30
C GLY A 52 -8.39 10.20 -4.44
N ALA A 53 -8.90 8.98 -4.36
CA ALA A 53 -9.69 8.36 -5.42
C ALA A 53 -10.98 9.14 -5.77
N LYS A 54 -11.36 9.13 -7.05
CA LYS A 54 -12.62 9.68 -7.56
C LYS A 54 -13.73 8.63 -7.68
N VAL A 55 -13.40 7.37 -7.43
CA VAL A 55 -14.32 6.23 -7.52
C VAL A 55 -14.02 5.23 -6.41
N TYR A 56 -15.07 4.61 -5.89
CA TYR A 56 -14.97 3.54 -4.90
C TYR A 56 -15.97 2.43 -5.20
N GLY A 57 -15.52 1.18 -5.14
CA GLY A 57 -16.32 -0.01 -5.38
C GLY A 57 -16.61 -0.80 -4.11
N ALA A 58 -17.84 -1.31 -3.99
CA ALA A 58 -18.23 -2.25 -2.94
C ALA A 58 -19.28 -3.23 -3.47
N ARG A 59 -19.35 -4.44 -2.89
CA ARG A 59 -20.39 -5.41 -3.24
C ARG A 59 -21.72 -5.06 -2.56
N PRO A 60 -22.87 -5.47 -3.15
CA PRO A 60 -24.17 -5.23 -2.55
C PRO A 60 -24.29 -5.85 -1.15
N GLY A 61 -24.60 -5.01 -0.14
CA GLY A 61 -24.78 -5.44 1.24
C GLY A 61 -23.50 -5.58 2.08
N SER A 62 -22.31 -5.43 1.48
CA SER A 62 -21.04 -5.39 2.22
C SER A 62 -20.91 -4.13 3.08
N ASP A 63 -20.09 -4.21 4.12
CA ASP A 63 -19.74 -3.06 4.95
C ASP A 63 -18.97 -2.03 4.12
N PHE A 64 -19.44 -0.80 4.16
CA PHE A 64 -18.84 0.33 3.45
C PHE A 64 -18.01 1.16 4.43
N LEU A 65 -16.75 1.37 4.13
CA LEU A 65 -15.85 2.25 4.86
C LEU A 65 -15.03 3.08 3.87
N TYR A 66 -15.25 4.39 3.87
CA TYR A 66 -14.49 5.34 3.07
C TYR A 66 -14.28 6.64 3.85
N LYS A 67 -13.03 7.08 3.98
CA LYS A 67 -12.70 8.38 4.55
C LYS A 67 -12.51 9.39 3.44
N VAL A 68 -13.22 10.50 3.51
CA VAL A 68 -13.00 11.64 2.61
C VAL A 68 -11.64 12.24 2.94
N ALA A 69 -10.70 12.09 2.02
CA ALA A 69 -9.37 12.65 2.14
C ALA A 69 -9.41 14.14 1.76
N ALA A 70 -9.06 15.03 2.68
CA ALA A 70 -9.00 16.46 2.40
C ALA A 70 -7.92 17.16 3.20
N THR A 71 -7.07 17.91 2.50
CA THR A 71 -6.09 18.85 3.07
C THR A 71 -6.71 20.22 3.29
N GLY A 72 -6.13 21.01 4.20
CA GLY A 72 -6.56 22.36 4.58
C GLY A 72 -6.50 22.53 6.11
N ASP A 73 -6.61 23.77 6.57
CA ASP A 73 -6.57 24.07 8.00
C ASP A 73 -7.72 23.41 8.76
N ARG A 74 -7.43 22.96 9.96
CA ARG A 74 -8.42 22.41 10.89
C ARG A 74 -8.90 23.48 11.88
N PRO A 75 -10.16 23.44 12.38
CA PRO A 75 -11.17 22.40 12.15
C PRO A 75 -11.78 22.45 10.74
N MET A 76 -12.13 21.26 10.23
CA MET A 76 -12.79 21.09 8.93
C MET A 76 -14.04 20.24 9.12
N THR A 77 -15.11 20.57 8.40
CA THR A 77 -16.35 19.79 8.39
C THR A 77 -16.61 19.18 7.02
N PHE A 78 -17.28 18.03 7.02
CA PHE A 78 -17.54 17.24 5.83
C PHE A 78 -19.03 17.04 5.62
N SER A 79 -19.46 17.04 4.37
CA SER A 79 -20.80 16.62 3.97
C SER A 79 -20.79 15.92 2.61
N ALA A 80 -21.87 15.24 2.28
CA ALA A 80 -22.04 14.60 1.00
C ALA A 80 -23.48 14.71 0.53
N GLU A 81 -23.68 15.12 -0.72
CA GLU A 81 -25.00 15.17 -1.35
C GLU A 81 -25.24 13.91 -2.17
N LYS A 82 -26.50 13.47 -2.22
CA LYS A 82 -26.94 12.30 -3.01
C LYS A 82 -26.26 10.98 -2.60
N LEU A 83 -25.89 10.83 -1.31
CA LEU A 83 -25.45 9.52 -0.82
C LEU A 83 -26.51 8.45 -1.06
N PRO A 84 -26.14 7.25 -1.53
CA PRO A 84 -27.08 6.15 -1.69
C PRO A 84 -27.71 5.76 -0.34
N LYS A 85 -28.96 5.33 -0.39
CA LYS A 85 -29.68 4.87 0.81
C LYS A 85 -28.90 3.76 1.52
N GLY A 86 -28.67 3.96 2.82
CA GLY A 86 -27.92 3.04 3.67
C GLY A 86 -26.51 3.53 4.03
N LEU A 87 -26.01 4.58 3.37
CA LEU A 87 -24.78 5.25 3.77
C LEU A 87 -25.06 6.53 4.57
N LYS A 88 -24.13 6.86 5.45
CA LYS A 88 -24.08 8.11 6.20
C LYS A 88 -22.63 8.63 6.23
N ILE A 89 -22.49 9.94 6.30
CA ILE A 89 -21.19 10.61 6.52
C ILE A 89 -21.16 11.20 7.93
N ASP A 90 -20.03 11.01 8.61
CA ASP A 90 -19.74 11.73 9.85
C ASP A 90 -19.13 13.08 9.49
N SER A 91 -19.74 14.17 9.97
CA SER A 91 -19.37 15.53 9.58
C SER A 91 -18.04 16.00 10.17
N GLN A 92 -17.53 15.38 11.22
CA GLN A 92 -16.26 15.75 11.86
C GLN A 92 -15.08 14.98 11.30
N THR A 93 -15.29 13.69 11.01
CA THR A 93 -14.21 12.79 10.58
C THR A 93 -14.17 12.60 9.06
N GLY A 94 -15.26 12.89 8.34
CA GLY A 94 -15.40 12.60 6.92
C GLY A 94 -15.59 11.10 6.61
N LEU A 95 -15.86 10.26 7.63
CA LEU A 95 -16.11 8.83 7.43
C LEU A 95 -17.48 8.59 6.81
N ILE A 96 -17.50 7.90 5.68
CA ILE A 96 -18.71 7.37 5.05
C ILE A 96 -18.82 5.89 5.40
N THR A 97 -19.90 5.52 6.09
CA THR A 97 -20.13 4.14 6.57
C THR A 97 -21.56 3.69 6.30
N GLY A 98 -21.78 2.39 6.33
CA GLY A 98 -23.10 1.78 6.19
C GLY A 98 -23.10 0.61 5.21
N LYS A 99 -24.24 0.31 4.58
CA LYS A 99 -24.40 -0.76 3.60
C LYS A 99 -25.35 -0.34 2.48
N VAL A 100 -25.01 -0.64 1.24
CA VAL A 100 -25.86 -0.41 0.08
C VAL A 100 -26.26 -1.75 -0.52
N LYS A 101 -27.56 -2.06 -0.56
CA LYS A 101 -28.06 -3.35 -1.07
C LYS A 101 -28.31 -3.35 -2.58
N LYS A 102 -28.60 -2.20 -3.16
CA LYS A 102 -28.97 -2.10 -4.59
C LYS A 102 -27.70 -1.83 -5.41
N ALA A 103 -27.43 -2.71 -6.36
CA ALA A 103 -26.36 -2.51 -7.34
C ALA A 103 -26.63 -1.27 -8.22
N GLY A 104 -25.58 -0.59 -8.64
CA GLY A 104 -25.64 0.61 -9.49
C GLY A 104 -24.47 1.54 -9.26
N THR A 105 -24.38 2.57 -10.10
CA THR A 105 -23.42 3.67 -9.96
C THR A 105 -24.14 4.89 -9.42
N TYR A 106 -23.61 5.45 -8.34
CA TYR A 106 -24.15 6.60 -7.63
C TYR A 106 -23.16 7.75 -7.71
N ILE A 107 -23.62 8.87 -8.26
CA ILE A 107 -22.83 10.10 -8.33
C ILE A 107 -23.12 10.93 -7.09
N VAL A 108 -22.10 11.14 -6.28
CA VAL A 108 -22.14 11.84 -4.99
C VAL A 108 -21.31 13.11 -5.10
N THR A 109 -21.77 14.22 -4.52
CA THR A 109 -20.94 15.43 -4.36
C THR A 109 -20.39 15.45 -2.94
N LEU A 110 -19.08 15.25 -2.80
CA LEU A 110 -18.37 15.42 -1.52
C LEU A 110 -18.07 16.91 -1.31
N LYS A 111 -18.17 17.37 -0.06
CA LYS A 111 -17.84 18.73 0.33
C LYS A 111 -16.97 18.74 1.60
N ALA A 112 -15.93 19.55 1.61
CA ALA A 112 -15.09 19.85 2.77
C ALA A 112 -15.07 21.35 3.00
N THR A 113 -15.24 21.81 4.24
CA THR A 113 -15.37 23.23 4.59
C THR A 113 -14.55 23.56 5.83
N ASN A 114 -13.78 24.66 5.80
CA ASN A 114 -13.12 25.26 6.95
C ASN A 114 -13.40 26.78 7.01
N SER A 115 -12.76 27.51 7.93
CA SER A 115 -12.93 28.96 8.08
C SER A 115 -12.48 29.78 6.85
N LEU A 116 -11.67 29.22 5.96
CA LEU A 116 -11.09 29.90 4.80
C LEU A 116 -11.83 29.62 3.50
N GLY A 117 -12.76 28.65 3.49
CA GLY A 117 -13.55 28.34 2.30
C GLY A 117 -14.05 26.89 2.25
N GLU A 118 -14.43 26.48 1.05
CA GLU A 118 -14.94 25.14 0.80
C GLU A 118 -14.36 24.54 -0.49
N ALA A 119 -14.35 23.21 -0.54
CA ALA A 119 -14.07 22.45 -1.75
C ALA A 119 -15.18 21.43 -1.98
N THR A 120 -15.54 21.23 -3.24
CA THR A 120 -16.48 20.19 -3.67
C THR A 120 -15.81 19.27 -4.70
N ARG A 121 -16.24 18.00 -4.72
CA ARG A 121 -15.73 17.02 -5.68
C ARG A 121 -16.79 15.99 -6.01
N GLU A 122 -16.93 15.69 -7.29
CA GLU A 122 -17.72 14.53 -7.72
C GLU A 122 -17.01 13.24 -7.30
N PHE A 123 -17.79 12.29 -6.80
CA PHE A 123 -17.32 11.00 -6.34
C PHE A 123 -18.29 9.90 -6.77
N ARG A 124 -17.75 8.86 -7.42
CA ARG A 124 -18.56 7.73 -7.90
C ARG A 124 -18.51 6.59 -6.93
N ILE A 125 -19.66 6.18 -6.40
CA ILE A 125 -19.83 4.94 -5.64
C ILE A 125 -20.41 3.90 -6.57
N VAL A 126 -19.67 2.82 -6.83
CA VAL A 126 -20.08 1.71 -7.69
C VAL A 126 -20.39 0.51 -6.81
N ILE A 127 -21.66 0.15 -6.74
CA ILE A 127 -22.10 -1.06 -6.04
C ILE A 127 -22.31 -2.16 -7.07
N GLY A 128 -21.43 -3.17 -7.03
CA GLY A 128 -21.37 -4.24 -8.02
C GLY A 128 -20.39 -5.34 -7.62
N GLU A 129 -19.99 -6.16 -8.57
CA GLU A 129 -19.10 -7.30 -8.32
C GLU A 129 -17.65 -6.88 -8.06
N LYS A 130 -17.21 -5.77 -8.65
CA LYS A 130 -15.82 -5.32 -8.58
C LYS A 130 -15.55 -4.41 -7.38
N ILE A 131 -14.53 -4.73 -6.64
CA ILE A 131 -13.93 -3.88 -5.59
C ILE A 131 -12.55 -3.39 -6.04
N ALA A 132 -11.86 -2.58 -5.23
CA ALA A 132 -10.55 -2.01 -5.55
C ALA A 132 -10.53 -1.33 -6.94
N LEU A 133 -11.48 -0.41 -7.19
CA LEU A 133 -11.62 0.28 -8.49
C LEU A 133 -10.48 1.26 -8.80
N THR A 134 -9.64 1.57 -7.81
CA THR A 134 -8.33 2.21 -7.96
C THR A 134 -7.29 1.36 -7.22
N PRO A 135 -5.98 1.49 -7.55
CA PRO A 135 -4.94 0.75 -6.84
C PRO A 135 -4.99 1.02 -5.33
N PRO A 136 -4.85 -0.01 -4.46
CA PRO A 136 -4.75 0.20 -3.04
C PRO A 136 -3.60 1.14 -2.66
N MET A 137 -3.86 2.07 -1.73
CA MET A 137 -2.85 2.96 -1.15
C MET A 137 -2.81 2.80 0.36
N GLY A 138 -1.64 2.56 0.92
CA GLY A 138 -1.49 2.37 2.35
C GLY A 138 -0.08 2.05 2.78
N TRP A 139 0.04 1.36 3.90
CA TRP A 139 1.27 0.95 4.53
C TRP A 139 1.28 -0.57 4.72
N ASN A 140 2.47 -1.17 4.65
CA ASN A 140 2.68 -2.59 4.94
C ASN A 140 3.90 -2.74 5.87
N SER A 141 3.79 -3.61 6.86
CA SER A 141 4.77 -3.73 7.94
C SER A 141 6.08 -4.42 7.55
N TRP A 142 6.15 -5.15 6.41
CA TRP A 142 7.26 -6.06 6.16
C TRP A 142 8.61 -5.38 5.99
N ASN A 143 8.69 -4.35 5.14
CA ASN A 143 9.98 -3.77 4.78
C ASN A 143 10.61 -2.92 5.91
N CYS A 144 9.84 -2.50 6.91
CA CYS A 144 10.41 -1.91 8.12
C CYS A 144 10.59 -2.92 9.24
N TRP A 145 9.58 -3.72 9.58
CA TRP A 145 9.58 -4.54 10.78
C TRP A 145 9.83 -6.04 10.57
N GLY A 146 9.58 -6.57 9.33
CA GLY A 146 9.65 -8.00 9.07
C GLY A 146 8.88 -8.80 10.13
N ASN A 147 9.44 -9.92 10.56
CA ASN A 147 8.83 -10.78 11.59
C ASN A 147 8.76 -10.16 13.01
N THR A 148 9.31 -8.95 13.22
CA THR A 148 9.22 -8.25 14.51
C THR A 148 7.99 -7.34 14.63
N VAL A 149 7.09 -7.37 13.66
CA VAL A 149 5.82 -6.62 13.70
C VAL A 149 5.01 -6.98 14.96
N SER A 150 4.36 -5.98 15.56
CA SER A 150 3.51 -6.12 16.74
C SER A 150 2.32 -5.17 16.70
N HIS A 151 1.35 -5.39 17.58
CA HIS A 151 0.20 -4.50 17.79
C HIS A 151 0.64 -3.03 17.95
N GLU A 152 1.63 -2.77 18.82
CA GLU A 152 2.12 -1.43 19.14
C GLU A 152 2.75 -0.76 17.91
N LYS A 153 3.55 -1.50 17.12
CA LYS A 153 4.18 -0.98 15.90
C LYS A 153 3.16 -0.64 14.83
N VAL A 154 2.13 -1.48 14.66
CA VAL A 154 1.02 -1.22 13.74
C VAL A 154 0.25 0.04 14.15
N MET A 155 -0.10 0.15 15.44
CA MET A 155 -0.79 1.33 15.97
C MET A 155 0.07 2.60 15.87
N ALA A 156 1.38 2.53 16.11
CA ALA A 156 2.30 3.65 15.95
C ALA A 156 2.35 4.14 14.51
N SER A 157 2.45 3.21 13.54
CA SER A 157 2.43 3.54 12.10
C SER A 157 1.11 4.19 11.68
N ALA A 158 -0.04 3.67 12.13
CA ALA A 158 -1.35 4.24 11.84
C ALA A 158 -1.51 5.65 12.40
N LYS A 159 -1.10 5.88 13.66
CA LYS A 159 -1.10 7.23 14.27
C LYS A 159 -0.20 8.18 13.51
N ALA A 160 1.01 7.76 13.14
CA ALA A 160 1.94 8.58 12.38
C ALA A 160 1.39 8.98 11.00
N ILE A 161 0.66 8.10 10.31
CA ILE A 161 -0.03 8.41 9.05
C ILE A 161 -1.13 9.47 9.24
N LEU A 162 -1.86 9.43 10.35
CA LEU A 162 -2.84 10.47 10.68
C LEU A 162 -2.16 11.80 11.04
N GLU A 163 -1.20 11.77 11.94
CA GLU A 163 -0.52 12.97 12.47
C GLU A 163 0.32 13.67 11.40
N SER A 164 0.90 12.94 10.46
CA SER A 164 1.62 13.51 9.32
C SER A 164 0.73 14.09 8.23
N GLY A 165 -0.60 13.88 8.30
CA GLY A 165 -1.56 14.31 7.30
C GLY A 165 -1.63 13.42 6.06
N LEU A 166 -0.92 12.28 5.99
CA LEU A 166 -0.97 11.38 4.84
C LEU A 166 -2.38 10.84 4.58
N ALA A 167 -3.14 10.56 5.64
CA ALA A 167 -4.54 10.13 5.50
C ALA A 167 -5.40 11.14 4.73
N ASP A 168 -5.05 12.43 4.77
CA ASP A 168 -5.71 13.52 4.04
C ASP A 168 -5.36 13.56 2.54
N TYR A 169 -4.45 12.67 2.11
CA TYR A 169 -4.11 12.42 0.70
C TYR A 169 -4.68 11.10 0.16
N GLY A 170 -5.35 10.29 1.00
CA GLY A 170 -5.99 9.03 0.59
C GLY A 170 -5.23 7.76 0.97
N TRP A 171 -4.16 7.86 1.75
CA TRP A 171 -3.48 6.69 2.32
C TRP A 171 -4.41 6.03 3.35
N SER A 172 -4.97 4.86 3.00
CA SER A 172 -6.13 4.30 3.70
C SER A 172 -5.98 2.86 4.18
N TYR A 173 -4.95 2.11 3.75
CA TYR A 173 -4.72 0.74 4.19
C TYR A 173 -3.59 0.66 5.21
N ILE A 174 -3.79 -0.16 6.26
CA ILE A 174 -2.76 -0.56 7.24
C ILE A 174 -2.66 -2.08 7.18
N ASN A 175 -1.62 -2.59 6.53
CA ASN A 175 -1.46 -4.01 6.27
C ASN A 175 -0.44 -4.66 7.20
N ILE A 176 -0.90 -5.66 7.96
CA ILE A 176 -0.08 -6.51 8.80
C ILE A 176 0.45 -7.64 7.93
N ASP A 177 1.76 -7.68 7.74
CA ASP A 177 2.46 -8.73 6.97
C ASP A 177 2.75 -9.97 7.83
N ASP A 178 3.60 -10.88 7.37
CA ASP A 178 3.95 -12.13 8.05
C ASP A 178 4.50 -11.90 9.47
N GLY A 179 4.21 -12.82 10.39
CA GLY A 179 4.70 -12.77 11.77
C GLY A 179 3.64 -12.52 12.84
N TRP A 180 2.36 -12.49 12.48
CA TRP A 180 1.24 -12.34 13.42
C TRP A 180 0.66 -13.69 13.89
N GLN A 181 0.89 -14.75 13.12
CA GLN A 181 0.24 -16.05 13.26
C GLN A 181 0.68 -16.77 14.53
N GLY A 182 -0.31 -17.24 15.29
CA GLY A 182 -0.18 -18.23 16.36
C GLY A 182 -0.63 -19.61 15.90
N LEU A 183 -1.31 -20.37 16.74
CA LEU A 183 -1.84 -21.69 16.40
C LEU A 183 -3.28 -21.60 15.89
N ARG A 184 -3.78 -22.68 15.27
CA ARG A 184 -5.19 -22.80 14.91
C ARG A 184 -6.04 -23.01 16.16
N GLY A 185 -7.23 -22.44 16.15
CA GLY A 185 -8.16 -22.55 17.26
C GLY A 185 -9.40 -21.68 17.07
N GLY A 186 -10.03 -21.35 18.21
CA GLY A 186 -11.27 -20.58 18.20
C GLY A 186 -12.44 -21.35 17.61
N LYS A 187 -13.56 -20.67 17.39
CA LYS A 187 -14.80 -21.23 16.87
C LYS A 187 -14.65 -21.86 15.49
N GLU A 188 -13.85 -21.23 14.62
CA GLU A 188 -13.67 -21.64 13.23
C GLU A 188 -12.50 -22.62 13.03
N ASN A 189 -11.71 -22.94 14.07
CA ASN A 189 -10.41 -23.62 13.94
C ASN A 189 -9.47 -22.91 12.94
N ALA A 190 -9.53 -21.59 12.92
CA ALA A 190 -8.73 -20.72 12.08
C ALA A 190 -7.41 -20.31 12.76
N ILE A 191 -6.49 -19.73 12.01
CA ILE A 191 -5.24 -19.18 12.57
C ILE A 191 -5.58 -18.09 13.59
N GLN A 192 -5.13 -18.27 14.83
CA GLN A 192 -5.25 -17.27 15.90
C GLN A 192 -3.99 -16.39 15.96
N PRO A 193 -4.07 -15.17 16.48
CA PRO A 193 -2.90 -14.33 16.64
C PRO A 193 -1.93 -14.87 17.68
N ASN A 194 -0.64 -14.58 17.54
CA ASN A 194 0.37 -14.87 18.54
C ASN A 194 0.39 -13.78 19.64
N VAL A 195 1.28 -13.94 20.61
CA VAL A 195 1.37 -13.06 21.80
C VAL A 195 1.66 -11.58 21.46
N LYS A 196 2.21 -11.28 20.28
CA LYS A 196 2.45 -9.91 19.81
C LYS A 196 1.16 -9.18 19.37
N PHE A 197 0.06 -9.90 19.23
CA PHE A 197 -1.25 -9.38 18.83
C PHE A 197 -2.35 -9.90 19.79
N PRO A 198 -2.35 -9.44 21.04
CA PRO A 198 -3.22 -10.02 22.10
C PRO A 198 -4.72 -9.80 21.85
N ASP A 199 -5.07 -8.79 21.08
CA ASP A 199 -6.45 -8.48 20.68
C ASP A 199 -6.48 -8.04 19.22
N MET A 200 -6.56 -8.98 18.29
CA MET A 200 -6.57 -8.71 16.86
C MET A 200 -7.84 -7.97 16.43
N LYS A 201 -8.99 -8.38 16.96
CA LYS A 201 -10.26 -7.72 16.61
C LYS A 201 -10.31 -6.29 17.12
N GLY A 202 -9.90 -6.04 18.35
CA GLY A 202 -9.84 -4.69 18.92
C GLY A 202 -8.84 -3.79 18.18
N LEU A 203 -7.74 -4.34 17.66
CA LEU A 203 -6.81 -3.63 16.77
C LEU A 203 -7.51 -3.19 15.48
N VAL A 204 -8.19 -4.12 14.79
CA VAL A 204 -8.91 -3.83 13.55
C VAL A 204 -10.03 -2.80 13.78
N ASP A 205 -10.84 -2.96 14.83
CA ASP A 205 -11.91 -2.03 15.18
C ASP A 205 -11.36 -0.60 15.44
N SER A 206 -10.21 -0.51 16.13
CA SER A 206 -9.54 0.76 16.41
C SER A 206 -9.08 1.44 15.13
N LEU A 207 -8.46 0.69 14.20
CA LEU A 207 -8.01 1.20 12.90
C LEU A 207 -9.19 1.64 12.02
N HIS A 208 -10.31 0.91 12.02
CA HIS A 208 -11.54 1.31 11.34
C HIS A 208 -12.10 2.63 11.89
N THR A 209 -12.08 2.82 13.23
CA THR A 209 -12.50 4.07 13.86
C THR A 209 -11.65 5.26 13.43
N MET A 210 -10.35 5.04 13.16
CA MET A 210 -9.45 6.04 12.59
C MET A 210 -9.71 6.29 11.09
N GLY A 211 -10.51 5.45 10.43
CA GLY A 211 -10.84 5.54 9.01
C GLY A 211 -9.92 4.72 8.10
N PHE A 212 -9.10 3.85 8.66
CA PHE A 212 -8.25 2.94 7.90
C PHE A 212 -8.97 1.63 7.59
N LYS A 213 -8.63 1.03 6.47
CA LYS A 213 -8.86 -0.37 6.14
C LYS A 213 -7.67 -1.19 6.61
N VAL A 214 -7.90 -2.45 6.95
CA VAL A 214 -6.86 -3.28 7.57
C VAL A 214 -6.59 -4.52 6.72
N GLY A 215 -5.31 -4.79 6.49
CA GLY A 215 -4.89 -5.98 5.77
C GLY A 215 -4.20 -7.02 6.65
N ILE A 216 -4.26 -8.26 6.21
CA ILE A 216 -3.64 -9.41 6.85
C ILE A 216 -2.83 -10.21 5.83
N TYR A 217 -1.91 -11.04 6.31
CA TYR A 217 -1.04 -11.90 5.52
C TYR A 217 -1.28 -13.37 5.82
N SER A 218 -1.26 -14.21 4.78
CA SER A 218 -1.17 -15.67 4.89
C SER A 218 -0.56 -16.29 3.62
N GLY A 219 -0.54 -17.61 3.53
CA GLY A 219 -0.12 -18.36 2.35
C GLY A 219 -0.76 -19.74 2.31
N PRO A 220 -0.85 -20.39 1.12
CA PRO A 220 -1.52 -21.68 0.96
C PRO A 220 -0.76 -22.85 1.57
N TRP A 221 0.54 -22.70 1.83
CA TRP A 221 1.38 -23.80 2.33
C TRP A 221 1.13 -24.11 3.81
N VAL A 222 1.78 -25.17 4.30
CA VAL A 222 1.73 -25.55 5.73
C VAL A 222 2.44 -24.51 6.61
N ALA A 223 3.40 -23.78 6.05
CA ALA A 223 4.04 -22.66 6.75
C ALA A 223 4.25 -21.48 5.81
N THR A 224 4.28 -20.26 6.40
CA THR A 224 4.61 -19.01 5.73
C THR A 224 6.12 -18.87 5.49
N TYR A 225 6.54 -17.85 4.73
CA TYR A 225 7.96 -17.58 4.52
C TYR A 225 8.71 -17.21 5.80
N ALA A 226 8.04 -16.60 6.78
CA ALA A 226 8.63 -16.35 8.09
C ALA A 226 8.54 -17.55 9.04
N ALA A 227 8.13 -18.73 8.55
CA ALA A 227 8.05 -19.98 9.29
C ALA A 227 6.97 -20.01 10.40
N HIS A 228 5.88 -19.26 10.20
CA HIS A 228 4.63 -19.41 10.93
C HIS A 228 3.70 -20.40 10.23
N ILE A 229 2.62 -20.83 10.88
CA ILE A 229 1.65 -21.71 10.23
C ILE A 229 0.94 -20.99 9.07
N GLY A 230 0.64 -21.75 8.02
CA GLY A 230 -0.13 -21.28 6.86
C GLY A 230 -1.54 -21.86 6.82
N THR A 231 -2.19 -21.68 5.66
CA THR A 231 -3.59 -22.09 5.48
C THR A 231 -3.78 -23.61 5.38
N GLN A 232 -2.75 -24.37 4.98
CA GLN A 232 -2.85 -25.83 4.87
C GLN A 232 -2.14 -26.56 6.01
N CYS A 233 -2.54 -27.83 6.23
CA CYS A 233 -1.99 -28.71 7.23
C CYS A 233 -2.01 -30.16 6.74
N ASP A 234 -1.19 -31.06 7.36
CA ASP A 234 -1.12 -32.47 6.99
C ASP A 234 -2.20 -33.34 7.64
N ASN A 235 -2.99 -32.81 8.55
CA ASN A 235 -4.09 -33.52 9.22
C ASN A 235 -5.35 -32.65 9.33
N ALA A 236 -6.48 -33.32 9.51
CA ALA A 236 -7.79 -32.67 9.56
C ALA A 236 -8.03 -31.81 10.81
N GLU A 237 -7.26 -32.04 11.87
CA GLU A 237 -7.34 -31.29 13.13
C GLU A 237 -6.65 -29.94 13.03
N GLY A 238 -5.81 -29.72 12.02
CA GLY A 238 -5.03 -28.49 11.87
C GLY A 238 -3.89 -28.36 12.87
N THR A 239 -3.27 -29.47 13.26
CA THR A 239 -2.13 -29.52 14.21
C THR A 239 -0.82 -29.76 13.47
N TYR A 240 0.28 -29.18 13.95
CA TYR A 240 1.57 -29.18 13.25
C TYR A 240 2.61 -29.98 14.04
N GLU A 241 3.33 -30.89 13.37
CA GLU A 241 4.31 -31.78 14.00
C GLU A 241 5.46 -31.02 14.67
N TRP A 242 5.92 -29.93 14.09
CA TRP A 242 6.97 -29.10 14.72
C TRP A 242 6.48 -28.44 16.01
N VAL A 243 5.19 -28.06 16.10
CA VAL A 243 4.59 -27.54 17.33
C VAL A 243 4.53 -28.63 18.40
N LYS A 244 4.05 -29.83 18.05
CA LYS A 244 4.00 -30.97 18.96
C LYS A 244 5.38 -31.36 19.48
N LYS A 245 6.42 -31.22 18.69
CA LYS A 245 7.82 -31.47 19.05
C LYS A 245 8.50 -30.33 19.83
N GLY A 246 7.78 -29.23 20.08
CA GLY A 246 8.34 -28.06 20.76
C GLY A 246 9.38 -27.29 19.91
N LEU A 247 9.36 -27.43 18.60
CA LEU A 247 10.26 -26.76 17.69
C LEU A 247 9.70 -25.38 17.27
N VAL A 248 9.26 -24.60 18.26
CA VAL A 248 8.74 -23.24 18.08
C VAL A 248 9.25 -22.33 19.18
N ASN A 249 9.39 -21.04 18.87
CA ASN A 249 9.64 -20.03 19.88
C ASN A 249 8.32 -19.55 20.55
N GLU A 250 8.42 -18.60 21.46
CA GLU A 250 7.27 -18.02 22.19
C GLU A 250 6.20 -17.38 21.28
N ASN A 251 6.56 -17.06 20.03
CA ASN A 251 5.65 -16.49 19.02
C ASN A 251 5.12 -17.55 18.04
N TYR A 252 5.25 -18.83 18.37
CA TYR A 252 4.88 -19.98 17.53
C TYR A 252 5.57 -20.03 16.17
N ARG A 253 6.65 -19.26 15.98
CA ARG A 253 7.50 -19.38 14.81
C ARG A 253 8.35 -20.64 14.92
N MET A 254 8.39 -21.44 13.85
CA MET A 254 9.25 -22.63 13.81
C MET A 254 10.72 -22.25 13.99
N VAL A 255 11.41 -22.96 14.84
CA VAL A 255 12.85 -22.92 15.03
C VAL A 255 13.40 -24.31 14.73
N ASP A 256 14.23 -24.40 13.68
CA ASP A 256 14.92 -25.64 13.35
C ASP A 256 16.25 -25.68 14.12
N PRO A 257 16.48 -26.71 14.97
CA PRO A 257 17.73 -26.87 15.70
C PRO A 257 18.96 -27.00 14.78
N SER A 258 18.78 -27.47 13.54
CA SER A 258 19.86 -27.51 12.53
C SER A 258 20.14 -26.15 11.88
N GLY A 259 19.27 -25.15 12.10
CA GLY A 259 19.39 -23.82 11.48
C GLY A 259 18.97 -23.76 10.02
N GLU A 260 18.54 -24.86 9.41
CA GLU A 260 18.12 -24.94 8.02
C GLU A 260 16.60 -24.98 7.88
N LEU A 261 16.00 -23.85 7.54
CA LEU A 261 14.61 -23.79 7.07
C LEU A 261 14.61 -24.12 5.58
N THR A 262 14.26 -25.37 5.24
CA THR A 262 14.23 -25.81 3.84
C THR A 262 12.82 -25.80 3.27
N ARG A 263 12.72 -25.71 1.94
CA ARG A 263 11.44 -25.73 1.21
C ARG A 263 10.65 -27.01 1.52
N GLU A 264 11.31 -28.14 1.57
CA GLU A 264 10.71 -29.45 1.81
C GLU A 264 10.12 -29.57 3.23
N LYS A 265 10.66 -28.82 4.18
CA LYS A 265 10.20 -28.85 5.58
C LYS A 265 9.02 -27.92 5.84
N LEU A 266 8.88 -26.83 5.07
CA LEU A 266 7.97 -25.73 5.42
C LEU A 266 7.07 -25.29 4.26
N TRP A 267 7.63 -25.15 3.06
CA TRP A 267 6.96 -24.50 1.95
C TRP A 267 6.42 -25.51 0.94
N TYR A 268 5.47 -26.29 1.39
CA TYR A 268 4.78 -27.31 0.60
C TYR A 268 3.27 -27.30 0.88
N SER A 269 2.49 -27.87 -0.02
CA SER A 269 1.04 -27.99 0.12
C SER A 269 0.69 -29.13 1.07
N GLY A 270 -0.06 -28.84 2.12
CA GLY A 270 -0.61 -29.83 3.04
C GLY A 270 -1.77 -30.61 2.43
N LYS A 271 -2.21 -31.65 3.14
CA LYS A 271 -3.32 -32.52 2.70
C LYS A 271 -4.70 -31.89 2.91
N TYR A 272 -4.83 -30.99 3.87
CA TYR A 272 -6.08 -30.37 4.29
C TYR A 272 -5.94 -28.86 4.20
N SER A 273 -6.92 -28.22 3.56
CA SER A 273 -7.01 -26.76 3.48
C SER A 273 -7.96 -26.24 4.55
N PHE A 274 -7.58 -25.10 5.12
CA PHE A 274 -8.38 -24.33 6.09
C PHE A 274 -8.73 -22.95 5.54
N ALA A 275 -8.67 -22.77 4.22
CA ALA A 275 -8.96 -21.50 3.54
C ALA A 275 -10.33 -20.93 3.94
N ALA A 276 -11.36 -21.78 3.99
CA ALA A 276 -12.71 -21.39 4.38
C ALA A 276 -12.78 -20.89 5.84
N GLN A 277 -12.10 -21.57 6.76
CA GLN A 277 -12.06 -21.21 8.18
C GLN A 277 -11.33 -19.88 8.38
N ASP A 278 -10.17 -19.74 7.73
CA ASP A 278 -9.34 -18.55 7.82
C ASP A 278 -10.06 -17.33 7.22
N ALA A 279 -10.68 -17.47 6.04
CA ALA A 279 -11.43 -16.39 5.39
C ALA A 279 -12.62 -15.92 6.24
N ARG A 280 -13.38 -16.84 6.86
CA ARG A 280 -14.48 -16.48 7.77
C ARG A 280 -13.98 -15.75 9.01
N GLN A 281 -12.89 -16.21 9.60
CA GLN A 281 -12.29 -15.56 10.77
C GLN A 281 -11.79 -14.15 10.44
N TRP A 282 -11.12 -13.96 9.30
CA TRP A 282 -10.67 -12.62 8.88
C TRP A 282 -11.84 -11.68 8.60
N ALA A 283 -12.91 -12.18 7.98
CA ALA A 283 -14.14 -11.40 7.77
C ALA A 283 -14.82 -11.02 9.11
N GLU A 284 -14.87 -11.94 10.10
CA GLU A 284 -15.40 -11.68 11.44
C GLU A 284 -14.57 -10.65 12.21
N TRP A 285 -13.24 -10.69 12.07
CA TRP A 285 -12.37 -9.68 12.65
C TRP A 285 -12.44 -8.33 11.93
N GLY A 286 -12.96 -8.30 10.69
CA GLY A 286 -13.16 -7.07 9.93
C GLY A 286 -12.03 -6.73 8.97
N PHE A 287 -11.19 -7.67 8.57
CA PHE A 287 -10.14 -7.40 7.58
C PHE A 287 -10.69 -7.04 6.21
N ASP A 288 -9.99 -6.13 5.51
CA ASP A 288 -10.37 -5.55 4.22
C ASP A 288 -9.38 -5.92 3.09
N TYR A 289 -8.28 -6.57 3.41
CA TYR A 289 -7.21 -6.90 2.47
C TYR A 289 -6.50 -8.17 2.91
N LEU A 290 -6.19 -9.07 1.98
CA LEU A 290 -5.39 -10.26 2.19
C LEU A 290 -4.17 -10.23 1.26
N LYS A 291 -2.95 -10.23 1.81
CA LYS A 291 -1.74 -10.61 1.09
C LYS A 291 -1.57 -12.13 1.21
N TYR A 292 -1.67 -12.83 0.10
CA TYR A 292 -1.55 -14.30 0.03
C TYR A 292 -0.28 -14.67 -0.73
N ASP A 293 0.63 -15.39 -0.09
CA ASP A 293 2.03 -15.42 -0.51
C ASP A 293 2.58 -16.83 -0.67
N TRP A 294 2.98 -17.15 -1.88
CA TRP A 294 3.67 -18.41 -2.25
C TRP A 294 4.30 -18.33 -3.64
N ASN A 295 5.17 -19.26 -3.99
CA ASN A 295 5.81 -19.36 -5.31
C ASN A 295 6.24 -20.81 -5.65
N PRO A 296 5.88 -21.36 -6.82
CA PRO A 296 5.11 -20.72 -7.90
C PRO A 296 3.62 -20.63 -7.59
N HIS A 297 2.96 -19.62 -8.17
CA HIS A 297 1.51 -19.54 -8.11
C HIS A 297 0.89 -20.73 -8.87
N ASP A 298 0.02 -21.45 -8.22
CA ASP A 298 -0.81 -22.47 -8.84
C ASP A 298 -2.27 -22.03 -8.89
N TRP A 299 -2.96 -22.48 -9.93
CA TRP A 299 -4.35 -22.11 -10.16
C TRP A 299 -5.28 -22.58 -9.03
N TYR A 300 -5.01 -23.77 -8.48
CA TYR A 300 -5.87 -24.37 -7.46
C TYR A 300 -5.89 -23.51 -6.17
N SER A 301 -4.72 -23.22 -5.61
CA SER A 301 -4.60 -22.41 -4.39
C SER A 301 -5.14 -20.99 -4.58
N MET A 302 -4.89 -20.37 -5.75
CA MET A 302 -5.40 -19.06 -6.08
C MET A 302 -6.93 -19.05 -6.12
N LYS A 303 -7.55 -20.00 -6.83
CA LYS A 303 -9.00 -20.09 -6.97
C LYS A 303 -9.69 -20.49 -5.67
N GLU A 304 -9.12 -21.42 -4.90
CA GLU A 304 -9.68 -21.85 -3.60
C GLU A 304 -9.86 -20.65 -2.68
N MET A 305 -8.81 -19.87 -2.44
CA MET A 305 -8.89 -18.71 -1.56
C MET A 305 -9.83 -17.64 -2.13
N HIS A 306 -9.82 -17.38 -3.45
CA HIS A 306 -10.77 -16.49 -4.10
C HIS A 306 -12.22 -16.89 -3.79
N ASP A 307 -12.56 -18.16 -4.01
CA ASP A 307 -13.93 -18.66 -3.80
C ASP A 307 -14.37 -18.53 -2.33
N GLU A 308 -13.45 -18.69 -1.38
CA GLU A 308 -13.76 -18.53 0.04
C GLU A 308 -13.89 -17.06 0.47
N LEU A 309 -13.09 -16.15 -0.11
CA LEU A 309 -13.25 -14.71 0.08
C LEU A 309 -14.56 -14.18 -0.52
N GLU A 310 -15.03 -14.74 -1.66
CA GLU A 310 -16.33 -14.40 -2.22
C GLU A 310 -17.51 -14.79 -1.30
N LYS A 311 -17.36 -15.86 -0.51
CA LYS A 311 -18.39 -16.40 0.39
C LYS A 311 -18.33 -15.84 1.80
N CYS A 312 -17.23 -15.20 2.20
CA CYS A 312 -17.01 -14.81 3.61
C CYS A 312 -17.94 -13.67 4.10
N GLY A 313 -18.68 -13.00 3.19
CA GLY A 313 -19.65 -11.96 3.53
C GLY A 313 -19.05 -10.57 3.76
N ARG A 314 -17.78 -10.37 3.43
CA ARG A 314 -17.07 -9.09 3.51
C ARG A 314 -16.25 -8.84 2.25
N ASP A 315 -16.10 -7.57 1.86
CA ASP A 315 -15.19 -7.18 0.79
C ASP A 315 -13.75 -7.22 1.29
N ILE A 316 -12.97 -8.19 0.79
CA ILE A 316 -11.55 -8.34 1.10
C ILE A 316 -10.78 -8.26 -0.21
N VAL A 317 -9.92 -7.25 -0.35
CA VAL A 317 -9.01 -7.12 -1.51
C VAL A 317 -8.02 -8.28 -1.50
N TYR A 318 -8.03 -9.08 -2.54
CA TYR A 318 -7.18 -10.25 -2.67
C TYR A 318 -5.91 -9.93 -3.45
N SER A 319 -4.77 -9.97 -2.77
CA SER A 319 -3.44 -9.64 -3.32
C SER A 319 -2.50 -10.83 -3.24
N LEU A 320 -2.00 -11.25 -4.40
CA LEU A 320 -1.05 -12.36 -4.53
C LEU A 320 0.39 -11.84 -4.46
N SER A 321 1.23 -12.48 -3.66
CA SER A 321 2.62 -12.11 -3.50
C SER A 321 3.56 -13.16 -4.09
N ASN A 322 4.71 -12.69 -4.57
CA ASN A 322 5.78 -13.42 -5.24
C ASN A 322 5.49 -13.89 -6.67
N SER A 323 6.12 -13.21 -7.60
CA SER A 323 6.44 -13.61 -8.98
C SER A 323 5.32 -14.21 -9.80
N ALA A 324 4.26 -13.42 -10.06
CA ALA A 324 3.23 -13.81 -11.01
C ALA A 324 3.80 -14.20 -12.38
N LEU A 325 3.20 -15.21 -12.99
CA LEU A 325 3.61 -15.75 -14.30
C LEU A 325 2.78 -15.09 -15.40
N LEU A 326 3.41 -14.31 -16.27
CA LEU A 326 2.73 -13.57 -17.35
C LEU A 326 1.80 -14.45 -18.22
N PRO A 327 2.13 -15.71 -18.55
CA PRO A 327 1.20 -16.58 -19.27
C PRO A 327 -0.13 -16.88 -18.54
N LEU A 328 -0.19 -16.66 -17.22
CA LEU A 328 -1.40 -16.83 -16.40
C LEU A 328 -2.12 -15.51 -16.12
N ALA A 329 -1.78 -14.43 -16.82
CA ALA A 329 -2.33 -13.10 -16.58
C ALA A 329 -3.86 -13.04 -16.58
N GLY A 330 -4.51 -13.81 -17.47
CA GLY A 330 -5.98 -13.90 -17.51
C GLY A 330 -6.58 -14.49 -16.23
N GLU A 331 -5.89 -15.42 -15.58
CA GLU A 331 -6.33 -16.00 -14.31
C GLU A 331 -6.17 -15.00 -13.16
N TYR A 332 -5.09 -14.22 -13.12
CA TYR A 332 -4.93 -13.16 -12.12
C TYR A 332 -6.01 -12.09 -12.24
N VAL A 333 -6.30 -11.61 -13.46
CA VAL A 333 -7.40 -10.66 -13.71
C VAL A 333 -8.74 -11.19 -13.25
N LYS A 334 -8.95 -12.51 -13.33
CA LYS A 334 -10.22 -13.15 -12.95
C LYS A 334 -10.35 -13.39 -11.46
N TYR A 335 -9.27 -13.78 -10.77
CA TYR A 335 -9.33 -14.27 -9.39
C TYR A 335 -8.70 -13.36 -8.36
N ALA A 336 -7.92 -12.35 -8.75
CA ALA A 336 -7.21 -11.48 -7.82
C ALA A 336 -7.43 -10.00 -8.11
N ASN A 337 -7.32 -9.17 -7.07
CA ASN A 337 -7.35 -7.71 -7.22
C ASN A 337 -5.94 -7.14 -7.42
N CYS A 338 -4.91 -7.78 -6.87
CA CYS A 338 -3.53 -7.38 -7.04
C CYS A 338 -2.65 -8.61 -7.18
N TRP A 339 -1.51 -8.49 -7.87
CA TRP A 339 -0.50 -9.54 -7.93
C TRP A 339 0.90 -8.99 -8.13
N ARG A 340 1.83 -9.46 -7.32
CA ARG A 340 3.25 -9.14 -7.42
C ARG A 340 3.83 -9.68 -8.72
N THR A 341 4.44 -8.81 -9.50
CA THR A 341 5.00 -9.15 -10.81
C THR A 341 6.41 -9.77 -10.71
N THR A 342 7.05 -9.62 -9.55
CA THR A 342 8.41 -10.11 -9.26
C THR A 342 8.54 -10.66 -7.85
N GLY A 343 9.71 -11.20 -7.51
CA GLY A 343 10.16 -11.41 -6.14
C GLY A 343 10.38 -10.08 -5.40
N ASP A 344 10.88 -10.18 -4.15
CA ASP A 344 10.97 -9.03 -3.24
C ASP A 344 11.89 -7.92 -3.70
N ILE A 345 11.40 -6.69 -3.54
CA ILE A 345 12.15 -5.47 -3.79
C ILE A 345 13.26 -5.25 -2.74
N ARG A 346 14.33 -4.57 -3.17
CA ARG A 346 15.40 -4.05 -2.32
C ARG A 346 15.58 -2.56 -2.59
N ASP A 347 16.05 -1.84 -1.60
CA ASP A 347 16.31 -0.41 -1.63
C ASP A 347 17.62 -0.06 -2.35
N ASN A 348 17.69 -0.39 -3.62
CA ASN A 348 18.80 -0.02 -4.52
C ASN A 348 18.31 0.12 -5.96
N TRP A 349 19.03 0.90 -6.76
CA TRP A 349 18.68 1.19 -8.15
C TRP A 349 18.46 -0.06 -9.00
N LYS A 350 19.34 -1.07 -8.87
CA LYS A 350 19.22 -2.31 -9.64
C LYS A 350 17.87 -3.00 -9.40
N SER A 351 17.40 -3.01 -8.16
CA SER A 351 16.12 -3.62 -7.80
C SER A 351 14.94 -2.82 -8.35
N ILE A 352 14.86 -1.53 -8.04
CA ILE A 352 13.71 -0.71 -8.48
C ILE A 352 13.64 -0.58 -10.00
N SER A 353 14.79 -0.41 -10.68
CA SER A 353 14.84 -0.32 -12.14
C SER A 353 14.51 -1.65 -12.82
N GLY A 354 15.02 -2.77 -12.30
CA GLY A 354 14.73 -4.11 -12.82
C GLY A 354 13.28 -4.52 -12.68
N ILE A 355 12.64 -4.14 -11.57
CA ILE A 355 11.21 -4.37 -11.34
C ILE A 355 10.38 -3.45 -12.23
N GLY A 356 10.55 -2.15 -12.11
CA GLY A 356 9.69 -1.16 -12.74
C GLY A 356 9.82 -1.11 -14.26
N PHE A 357 11.02 -0.87 -14.80
CA PHE A 357 11.23 -0.78 -16.24
C PHE A 357 11.28 -2.14 -16.92
N GLY A 358 11.79 -3.17 -16.23
CA GLY A 358 11.97 -4.49 -16.80
C GLY A 358 10.70 -5.34 -16.76
N ARG A 359 10.23 -5.66 -15.57
CA ARG A 359 9.17 -6.66 -15.38
C ARG A 359 7.77 -6.06 -15.33
N ASN A 360 7.54 -5.08 -14.47
CA ASN A 360 6.20 -4.56 -14.21
C ASN A 360 5.57 -3.91 -15.46
N SER A 361 6.36 -3.26 -16.31
CA SER A 361 5.86 -2.65 -17.55
C SER A 361 5.26 -3.65 -18.55
N SER A 362 5.65 -4.94 -18.50
CA SER A 362 5.06 -5.99 -19.34
C SER A 362 3.61 -6.32 -18.96
N TRP A 363 3.20 -5.94 -17.77
CA TRP A 363 1.87 -6.21 -17.25
C TRP A 363 0.87 -5.09 -17.53
N ALA A 364 1.29 -3.98 -18.14
CA ALA A 364 0.43 -2.83 -18.43
C ALA A 364 -0.92 -3.18 -19.10
N PRO A 365 -1.01 -4.14 -20.06
CA PRO A 365 -2.28 -4.53 -20.67
C PRO A 365 -3.30 -5.17 -19.71
N TYR A 366 -2.86 -5.60 -18.52
CA TYR A 366 -3.68 -6.29 -17.53
C TYR A 366 -4.06 -5.40 -16.34
N SER A 367 -3.63 -4.13 -16.35
CA SER A 367 -4.02 -3.13 -15.36
C SER A 367 -5.40 -2.56 -15.68
N GLY A 368 -6.23 -2.41 -14.66
CA GLY A 368 -7.56 -1.82 -14.81
C GLY A 368 -8.39 -1.89 -13.54
N PRO A 369 -9.57 -1.24 -13.51
CA PRO A 369 -10.42 -1.21 -12.34
C PRO A 369 -10.75 -2.60 -11.80
N GLY A 370 -10.30 -2.86 -10.56
CA GLY A 370 -10.48 -4.14 -9.86
C GLY A 370 -9.31 -5.12 -9.98
N HIS A 371 -8.27 -4.82 -10.79
CA HIS A 371 -7.11 -5.70 -10.97
C HIS A 371 -5.83 -4.92 -11.31
N TRP A 372 -4.77 -5.09 -10.49
CA TRP A 372 -3.59 -4.24 -10.46
C TRP A 372 -2.31 -5.06 -10.39
N PRO A 373 -1.46 -5.00 -11.43
CA PRO A 373 -0.08 -5.49 -11.34
C PRO A 373 0.70 -4.70 -10.29
N ASP A 374 1.38 -5.41 -9.39
CA ASP A 374 2.05 -4.83 -8.22
C ASP A 374 3.57 -4.93 -8.35
N GLY A 375 4.24 -3.79 -8.32
CA GLY A 375 5.70 -3.67 -8.36
C GLY A 375 6.37 -3.89 -7.00
N ASP A 376 5.62 -4.20 -5.94
CA ASP A 376 6.05 -4.28 -4.55
C ASP A 376 6.00 -2.93 -3.79
N MET A 377 6.29 -2.98 -2.49
CA MET A 377 6.22 -1.85 -1.59
C MET A 377 7.24 -0.76 -1.94
N MET A 378 6.93 0.48 -1.60
CA MET A 378 7.86 1.59 -1.74
C MET A 378 8.93 1.56 -0.66
N VAL A 379 10.19 1.41 -1.07
CA VAL A 379 11.37 1.32 -0.19
C VAL A 379 12.06 2.67 -0.04
N ILE A 380 11.29 3.68 0.37
CA ILE A 380 11.73 5.05 0.69
C ILE A 380 11.82 5.22 2.21
N GLY A 381 12.51 6.27 2.70
CA GLY A 381 12.61 6.52 4.15
C GLY A 381 13.32 5.39 4.91
N ASN A 382 12.94 5.14 6.17
CA ASN A 382 13.59 4.13 7.02
C ASN A 382 13.01 2.74 6.82
N VAL A 383 13.86 1.79 6.43
CA VAL A 383 13.55 0.37 6.18
C VAL A 383 14.49 -0.54 6.97
N GLY A 384 14.33 -1.87 6.94
CA GLY A 384 15.23 -2.77 7.67
C GLY A 384 14.82 -4.23 7.69
N TRP A 385 13.60 -4.57 7.24
CA TRP A 385 13.07 -5.95 7.22
C TRP A 385 13.17 -6.65 8.59
N GLY A 386 13.04 -5.86 9.70
CA GLY A 386 13.15 -6.38 11.07
C GLY A 386 14.56 -6.83 11.49
N ARG A 387 15.59 -6.47 10.71
CA ARG A 387 16.99 -6.85 10.98
C ARG A 387 17.85 -5.60 11.22
N LYS A 388 18.46 -5.07 10.15
CA LYS A 388 19.28 -3.86 10.21
C LYS A 388 18.46 -2.66 9.76
N TYR A 389 17.93 -1.92 10.73
CA TYR A 389 17.16 -0.71 10.48
C TYR A 389 18.07 0.42 9.97
N HIS A 390 17.71 1.05 8.84
CA HIS A 390 18.51 2.07 8.20
C HIS A 390 17.65 2.97 7.30
N TYR A 391 18.14 4.16 6.97
CA TYR A 391 17.55 4.98 5.92
C TYR A 391 17.84 4.33 4.57
N THR A 392 16.87 4.40 3.64
CA THR A 392 16.99 3.77 2.31
C THR A 392 18.31 4.11 1.62
N ASN A 393 18.88 3.15 0.90
CA ASN A 393 20.08 3.36 0.11
C ASN A 393 19.83 4.08 -1.23
N LEU A 394 18.57 4.41 -1.54
CA LEU A 394 18.21 5.16 -2.74
C LEU A 394 18.57 6.63 -2.59
N THR A 395 19.17 7.21 -3.62
CA THR A 395 19.35 8.66 -3.71
C THR A 395 18.01 9.40 -3.78
N PRO A 396 17.93 10.71 -3.54
CA PRO A 396 16.70 11.48 -3.70
C PRO A 396 16.08 11.32 -5.11
N ASP A 397 16.88 11.38 -6.17
CA ASP A 397 16.41 11.23 -7.54
C ASP A 397 15.87 9.83 -7.82
N GLU A 398 16.49 8.79 -7.28
CA GLU A 398 15.99 7.42 -7.36
C GLU A 398 14.68 7.21 -6.59
N GLN A 399 14.50 7.90 -5.44
CA GLN A 399 13.24 7.88 -4.71
C GLN A 399 12.11 8.57 -5.50
N TYR A 400 12.38 9.71 -6.15
CA TYR A 400 11.44 10.33 -7.09
C TYR A 400 11.08 9.41 -8.25
N THR A 401 12.08 8.75 -8.84
CA THR A 401 11.87 7.76 -9.90
C THR A 401 11.02 6.59 -9.43
N HIS A 402 11.31 6.06 -8.25
CA HIS A 402 10.55 4.93 -7.66
C HIS A 402 9.06 5.27 -7.52
N VAL A 403 8.73 6.37 -6.83
CA VAL A 403 7.33 6.78 -6.59
C VAL A 403 6.63 7.12 -7.92
N THR A 404 7.32 7.86 -8.82
CA THR A 404 6.77 8.21 -10.14
C THR A 404 6.45 6.97 -10.98
N LEU A 405 7.36 6.01 -11.03
CA LEU A 405 7.21 4.82 -11.84
C LEU A 405 6.05 3.95 -11.35
N TRP A 406 5.89 3.76 -10.04
CA TRP A 406 4.75 3.05 -9.45
C TRP A 406 3.43 3.79 -9.72
N ALA A 407 3.39 5.11 -9.60
CA ALA A 407 2.21 5.90 -9.93
C ALA A 407 1.82 5.81 -11.41
N MET A 408 2.78 5.91 -12.31
CA MET A 408 2.55 5.78 -13.76
C MET A 408 2.05 4.39 -14.15
N GLN A 409 2.55 3.34 -13.49
CA GLN A 409 2.15 1.96 -13.76
C GLN A 409 0.83 1.55 -13.11
N ALA A 410 0.13 2.46 -12.42
CA ALA A 410 -1.07 2.16 -11.64
C ALA A 410 -0.85 0.98 -10.67
N SER A 411 0.36 0.86 -10.13
CA SER A 411 0.71 -0.13 -9.13
C SER A 411 0.08 0.24 -7.78
N PRO A 412 -0.29 -0.72 -6.93
CA PRO A 412 -0.56 -0.43 -5.53
C PRO A 412 0.56 0.42 -4.92
N LEU A 413 0.21 1.47 -4.18
CA LEU A 413 1.16 2.31 -3.46
C LEU A 413 1.17 1.88 -2.00
N LEU A 414 2.03 0.93 -1.65
CA LEU A 414 2.20 0.44 -0.29
C LEU A 414 3.51 0.95 0.30
N ILE A 415 3.42 1.81 1.30
CA ILE A 415 4.59 2.36 2.02
C ILE A 415 5.26 1.24 2.80
N GLY A 416 6.55 1.01 2.57
CA GLY A 416 7.34 -0.01 3.26
C GLY A 416 8.22 0.53 4.39
N CYS A 417 8.21 1.83 4.67
CA CYS A 417 9.05 2.45 5.69
C CYS A 417 8.33 2.65 7.03
N ASP A 418 9.12 2.95 8.07
CA ASP A 418 8.60 3.36 9.38
C ASP A 418 8.09 4.79 9.33
N MET A 419 6.77 4.95 9.41
CA MET A 419 6.12 6.26 9.36
C MET A 419 6.30 7.08 10.64
N ALA A 420 6.59 6.44 11.78
CA ALA A 420 6.77 7.16 13.05
C ALA A 420 8.01 8.08 13.05
N VAL A 421 8.98 7.77 12.21
CA VAL A 421 10.23 8.54 12.08
C VAL A 421 10.46 9.11 10.68
N ALA A 422 9.42 9.10 9.82
CA ALA A 422 9.51 9.62 8.46
C ALA A 422 9.90 11.11 8.45
N ASP A 423 10.96 11.44 7.74
CA ASP A 423 11.47 12.80 7.58
C ASP A 423 10.62 13.66 6.63
N LYS A 424 10.94 14.95 6.53
CA LYS A 424 10.19 15.87 5.66
C LYS A 424 10.27 15.50 4.18
N PHE A 425 11.43 15.01 3.72
CA PHE A 425 11.60 14.62 2.34
C PHE A 425 10.72 13.39 2.01
N THR A 426 10.78 12.33 2.82
CA THR A 426 9.92 11.15 2.68
C THR A 426 8.43 11.53 2.65
N LYS A 427 7.99 12.39 3.58
CA LYS A 427 6.60 12.90 3.59
C LYS A 427 6.26 13.67 2.32
N SER A 428 7.18 14.50 1.78
CA SER A 428 6.94 15.27 0.57
C SER A 428 6.72 14.40 -0.67
N LEU A 429 7.36 13.23 -0.74
CA LEU A 429 7.13 12.24 -1.80
C LEU A 429 5.71 11.64 -1.74
N LEU A 430 5.18 11.45 -0.52
CA LEU A 430 3.89 10.82 -0.26
C LEU A 430 2.72 11.80 -0.23
N CYS A 431 2.99 13.10 -0.13
CA CYS A 431 1.98 14.17 -0.01
C CYS A 431 1.75 14.95 -1.31
N ASN A 432 2.17 14.44 -2.47
CA ASN A 432 1.88 15.09 -3.75
C ASN A 432 0.56 14.58 -4.34
N ASN A 433 -0.50 15.39 -4.21
CA ASN A 433 -1.83 15.00 -4.68
C ASN A 433 -1.88 14.80 -6.21
N GLU A 434 -1.07 15.52 -7.02
CA GLU A 434 -1.09 15.36 -8.48
C GLU A 434 -0.43 14.05 -8.92
N VAL A 435 0.62 13.59 -8.22
CA VAL A 435 1.20 12.25 -8.41
C VAL A 435 0.20 11.16 -8.01
N ILE A 436 -0.48 11.36 -6.87
CA ILE A 436 -1.54 10.45 -6.40
C ILE A 436 -2.70 10.41 -7.39
N ASP A 437 -3.15 11.54 -7.93
CA ASP A 437 -4.22 11.60 -8.94
C ASP A 437 -3.88 10.80 -10.20
N ILE A 438 -2.60 10.75 -10.61
CA ILE A 438 -2.14 9.91 -11.72
C ILE A 438 -2.25 8.43 -11.39
N ASN A 439 -1.89 8.02 -10.17
CA ASN A 439 -2.03 6.63 -9.73
C ASN A 439 -3.50 6.23 -9.59
N GLN A 440 -4.32 7.10 -8.99
CA GLN A 440 -5.72 6.87 -8.64
C GLN A 440 -6.71 7.23 -9.77
N ASP A 441 -6.21 7.44 -11.01
CA ASP A 441 -7.06 7.78 -12.14
C ASP A 441 -8.07 6.66 -12.43
N PRO A 442 -9.37 6.99 -12.56
CA PRO A 442 -10.44 5.99 -12.72
C PRO A 442 -10.39 5.15 -13.99
N LEU A 443 -9.65 5.57 -15.03
CA LEU A 443 -9.43 4.73 -16.21
C LEU A 443 -8.61 3.49 -15.87
N GLY A 444 -7.77 3.56 -14.83
CA GLY A 444 -6.97 2.43 -14.36
C GLY A 444 -5.86 1.99 -15.31
N TYR A 445 -5.52 2.78 -16.31
CA TYR A 445 -4.46 2.43 -17.25
C TYR A 445 -3.09 2.48 -16.59
N ALA A 446 -2.26 1.47 -16.84
CA ALA A 446 -0.83 1.58 -16.63
C ALA A 446 -0.17 2.30 -17.81
N ALA A 447 0.89 3.06 -17.53
CA ALA A 447 1.62 3.79 -18.57
C ALA A 447 2.31 2.85 -19.56
N THR A 448 2.37 3.30 -20.81
CA THR A 448 3.06 2.60 -21.90
C THR A 448 4.35 3.32 -22.25
N LYS A 449 5.44 2.58 -22.46
CA LYS A 449 6.71 3.12 -22.95
C LYS A 449 6.56 3.52 -24.41
N ILE A 450 6.87 4.79 -24.72
CA ILE A 450 6.76 5.35 -26.09
C ILE A 450 8.12 5.61 -26.74
N TYR A 451 9.11 6.02 -25.93
CA TYR A 451 10.48 6.26 -26.38
C TYR A 451 11.46 5.64 -25.38
N GLY A 452 12.67 5.36 -25.83
CA GLY A 452 13.76 4.99 -24.96
C GLY A 452 14.78 4.07 -25.60
N ASN A 453 15.92 3.99 -24.95
CA ASN A 453 17.04 3.10 -25.23
C ASN A 453 17.62 2.59 -23.90
N SER A 454 18.91 2.24 -23.85
CA SER A 454 19.60 1.84 -22.63
C SER A 454 19.84 3.00 -21.65
N SER A 455 19.75 4.27 -22.10
CA SER A 455 20.08 5.45 -21.28
C SER A 455 18.87 6.21 -20.78
N TYR A 456 17.70 6.05 -21.40
CA TYR A 456 16.48 6.73 -20.98
C TYR A 456 15.21 5.98 -21.39
N ALA A 457 14.10 6.28 -20.72
CA ALA A 457 12.78 5.78 -21.06
C ALA A 457 11.72 6.87 -20.85
N THR A 458 10.81 7.04 -21.82
CA THR A 458 9.67 7.93 -21.71
C THR A 458 8.38 7.12 -21.74
N TYR A 459 7.57 7.30 -20.70
CA TYR A 459 6.28 6.65 -20.54
C TYR A 459 5.15 7.66 -20.65
N PHE A 460 4.01 7.17 -21.12
CA PHE A 460 2.81 7.95 -21.39
C PHE A 460 1.60 7.23 -20.79
N LYS A 461 0.70 8.01 -20.18
CA LYS A 461 -0.53 7.52 -19.58
C LYS A 461 -1.67 8.51 -19.84
N PRO A 462 -2.75 8.12 -20.56
CA PRO A 462 -3.96 8.94 -20.67
C PRO A 462 -4.71 8.95 -19.35
N LEU A 463 -5.34 10.08 -19.01
CA LEU A 463 -6.11 10.28 -17.79
C LEU A 463 -7.57 10.60 -18.13
N GLU A 464 -8.48 10.33 -17.18
CA GLU A 464 -9.93 10.44 -17.38
C GLU A 464 -10.38 11.83 -17.81
N ASP A 465 -9.71 12.89 -17.36
CA ASP A 465 -10.04 14.27 -17.73
C ASP A 465 -9.54 14.70 -19.11
N GLY A 466 -8.98 13.78 -19.90
CA GLY A 466 -8.44 14.03 -21.23
C GLY A 466 -7.01 14.57 -21.24
N SER A 467 -6.40 14.84 -20.11
CA SER A 467 -4.98 15.16 -20.03
C SER A 467 -4.12 13.90 -20.10
N LEU A 468 -2.81 14.08 -20.21
CA LEU A 468 -1.85 13.00 -20.40
C LEU A 468 -0.70 13.17 -19.42
N ALA A 469 -0.40 12.13 -18.63
CA ALA A 469 0.83 12.09 -17.83
C ALA A 469 1.98 11.55 -18.69
N ILE A 470 3.12 12.24 -18.68
CA ILE A 470 4.34 11.85 -19.37
C ILE A 470 5.49 11.86 -18.35
N ALA A 471 6.14 10.70 -18.19
CA ALA A 471 7.30 10.56 -17.33
C ALA A 471 8.55 10.29 -18.17
N MET A 472 9.55 11.15 -18.03
CA MET A 472 10.83 11.10 -18.72
C MET A 472 11.89 10.64 -17.72
N PHE A 473 12.31 9.37 -17.79
CA PHE A 473 13.26 8.75 -16.89
C PHE A 473 14.65 8.71 -17.50
N ASN A 474 15.65 9.09 -16.72
CA ASN A 474 17.06 8.90 -17.04
C ASN A 474 17.56 7.60 -16.41
N LEU A 475 18.08 6.69 -17.21
CA LEU A 475 18.61 5.39 -16.78
C LEU A 475 20.14 5.36 -16.71
N SER A 476 20.80 6.50 -16.93
CA SER A 476 22.26 6.64 -17.01
C SER A 476 22.84 7.40 -15.82
N GLU A 477 24.15 7.35 -15.69
CA GLU A 477 24.94 7.99 -14.63
C GLU A 477 25.22 9.50 -14.88
N THR A 478 24.72 10.06 -15.98
CA THR A 478 24.93 11.48 -16.33
C THR A 478 23.60 12.14 -16.65
N THR A 479 23.49 13.46 -16.40
CA THR A 479 22.30 14.24 -16.78
C THR A 479 22.01 14.10 -18.27
N GLN A 480 20.76 13.82 -18.62
CA GLN A 480 20.28 13.64 -19.98
C GLN A 480 19.24 14.69 -20.33
N LYS A 481 19.30 15.25 -21.55
CA LYS A 481 18.22 16.05 -22.10
C LYS A 481 17.19 15.12 -22.75
N ILE A 482 16.01 14.97 -22.13
CA ILE A 482 14.94 14.08 -22.58
C ILE A 482 13.70 14.90 -22.87
N GLY A 483 12.94 14.53 -23.90
CA GLY A 483 11.76 15.29 -24.25
C GLY A 483 10.87 14.58 -25.27
N PHE A 484 9.77 15.23 -25.63
CA PHE A 484 8.78 14.72 -26.57
C PHE A 484 8.26 15.81 -27.50
N LYS A 485 7.70 15.42 -28.65
CA LYS A 485 6.91 16.28 -29.53
C LYS A 485 5.44 15.92 -29.34
N PRO A 486 4.56 16.87 -28.97
CA PRO A 486 3.15 16.58 -28.73
C PRO A 486 2.49 15.83 -29.90
N ARG A 487 2.65 16.30 -31.12
CA ARG A 487 2.07 15.67 -32.30
C ARG A 487 2.52 14.24 -32.55
N ALA A 488 3.77 13.91 -32.21
CA ALA A 488 4.32 12.57 -32.43
C ALA A 488 3.71 11.52 -31.48
N ILE A 489 3.07 11.97 -30.39
CA ILE A 489 2.39 11.13 -29.39
C ILE A 489 0.87 11.33 -29.39
N GLY A 490 0.35 11.90 -30.49
CA GLY A 490 -1.09 12.06 -30.68
C GLY A 490 -1.72 13.30 -30.03
N ILE A 491 -0.92 14.17 -29.39
CA ILE A 491 -1.40 15.43 -28.82
C ILE A 491 -1.41 16.50 -29.92
N ILE A 492 -2.61 17.00 -30.22
CA ILE A 492 -2.83 18.03 -31.22
C ILE A 492 -3.40 19.26 -30.53
N GLY A 493 -2.85 20.45 -30.86
CA GLY A 493 -3.34 21.71 -30.29
C GLY A 493 -2.42 22.88 -30.65
N ASP A 494 -2.91 24.10 -30.40
CA ASP A 494 -2.17 25.35 -30.51
C ASP A 494 -2.15 26.12 -29.16
N LYS A 495 -2.59 25.48 -28.09
CA LYS A 495 -2.51 25.92 -26.69
C LYS A 495 -2.35 24.72 -25.79
N ILE A 496 -1.17 24.11 -25.78
CA ILE A 496 -0.87 22.91 -25.02
C ILE A 496 -0.11 23.31 -23.75
N ILE A 497 -0.72 23.13 -22.58
CA ILE A 497 -0.08 23.44 -21.31
C ILE A 497 0.70 22.23 -20.84
N VAL A 498 1.96 22.44 -20.41
CA VAL A 498 2.82 21.45 -19.79
C VAL A 498 3.03 21.83 -18.34
N ARG A 499 2.59 20.96 -17.43
CA ARG A 499 2.64 21.15 -15.99
C ARG A 499 3.63 20.18 -15.35
N ASP A 500 4.60 20.68 -14.60
CA ASP A 500 5.47 19.87 -13.75
C ASP A 500 4.64 19.38 -12.54
N VAL A 501 4.46 18.07 -12.48
CA VAL A 501 3.58 17.43 -11.47
C VAL A 501 4.19 17.47 -10.07
N TRP A 502 5.51 17.24 -9.96
CA TRP A 502 6.17 17.29 -8.66
C TRP A 502 6.19 18.70 -8.06
N ARG A 503 6.39 19.73 -8.91
CA ARG A 503 6.38 21.14 -8.47
C ARG A 503 5.02 21.79 -8.52
N GLN A 504 3.99 21.10 -9.04
CA GLN A 504 2.61 21.59 -9.20
C GLN A 504 2.57 22.96 -9.92
N LYS A 505 3.37 23.12 -10.97
CA LYS A 505 3.57 24.38 -11.66
C LYS A 505 3.56 24.18 -13.18
N ASP A 506 2.87 25.09 -13.89
CA ASP A 506 2.95 25.14 -15.34
C ASP A 506 4.35 25.63 -15.77
N VAL A 507 5.02 24.86 -16.61
CA VAL A 507 6.41 25.08 -17.02
C VAL A 507 6.56 25.45 -18.50
N ALA A 508 5.56 25.17 -19.32
CA ALA A 508 5.54 25.58 -20.71
C ALA A 508 4.11 25.69 -21.26
N GLU A 509 3.95 26.59 -22.24
CA GLU A 509 2.82 26.63 -23.17
C GLU A 509 3.36 26.40 -24.56
N ILE A 510 2.91 25.34 -25.25
CA ILE A 510 3.31 25.00 -26.61
C ILE A 510 2.23 25.46 -27.56
N THR A 511 2.58 26.40 -28.44
CA THR A 511 1.67 27.03 -29.43
C THR A 511 1.68 26.32 -30.77
N ASN A 512 2.63 25.41 -31.00
CA ASN A 512 2.69 24.56 -32.17
C ASN A 512 3.00 23.13 -31.76
N ASP A 513 2.08 22.20 -31.99
CA ASP A 513 2.17 20.80 -31.59
C ASP A 513 3.36 20.00 -32.18
N ARG A 514 4.09 20.62 -33.15
CA ARG A 514 5.33 20.09 -33.72
C ARG A 514 6.58 20.50 -32.95
N ASP A 515 6.48 21.51 -32.08
CA ASP A 515 7.59 21.95 -31.26
C ASP A 515 7.87 20.93 -30.17
N ARG A 516 9.13 20.87 -29.73
CA ARG A 516 9.58 19.88 -28.76
C ARG A 516 9.59 20.50 -27.37
N PHE A 517 9.09 19.77 -26.40
CA PHE A 517 9.37 20.00 -24.98
C PHE A 517 10.59 19.16 -24.58
N ASP A 518 11.56 19.77 -23.93
CA ASP A 518 12.77 19.14 -23.41
C ASP A 518 12.99 19.51 -21.94
N ALA A 519 13.52 18.56 -21.16
CA ALA A 519 13.94 18.77 -19.79
C ALA A 519 15.30 18.11 -19.53
N ASP A 520 16.10 18.72 -18.67
CA ASP A 520 17.32 18.11 -18.15
C ASP A 520 16.95 17.20 -16.98
N VAL A 521 17.24 15.91 -17.11
CA VAL A 521 16.88 14.88 -16.15
C VAL A 521 18.16 14.37 -15.46
N PRO A 522 18.28 14.48 -14.12
CA PRO A 522 19.49 14.06 -13.40
C PRO A 522 19.70 12.54 -13.50
N PRO A 523 20.89 12.03 -13.14
CA PRO A 523 21.17 10.59 -13.11
C PRO A 523 20.11 9.82 -12.30
N HIS A 524 19.59 8.73 -12.85
CA HIS A 524 18.52 7.90 -12.27
C HIS A 524 17.24 8.67 -11.90
N GLY A 525 17.14 9.95 -12.28
CA GLY A 525 16.02 10.81 -11.95
C GLY A 525 14.88 10.74 -12.97
N VAL A 526 13.87 11.55 -12.71
CA VAL A 526 12.66 11.66 -13.54
C VAL A 526 12.17 13.09 -13.61
N VAL A 527 11.63 13.48 -14.77
CA VAL A 527 10.75 14.64 -14.92
C VAL A 527 9.36 14.10 -15.29
N LEU A 528 8.39 14.35 -14.40
CA LEU A 528 7.00 13.99 -14.58
C LEU A 528 6.20 15.23 -14.92
N VAL A 529 5.58 15.22 -16.10
CA VAL A 529 4.72 16.32 -16.53
C VAL A 529 3.31 15.82 -16.85
N ARG A 530 2.35 16.71 -16.66
CA ARG A 530 0.98 16.53 -17.14
C ARG A 530 0.72 17.49 -18.30
N VAL A 531 0.19 16.98 -19.39
CA VAL A 531 -0.02 17.73 -20.63
C VAL A 531 -1.51 17.89 -20.87
N PHE A 532 -1.94 19.15 -21.02
CA PHE A 532 -3.33 19.50 -21.26
C PHE A 532 -3.47 20.00 -22.71
N PRO A 533 -4.04 19.18 -23.62
CA PRO A 533 -4.33 19.61 -24.99
C PRO A 533 -5.36 20.72 -25.00
N GLY A 534 -5.13 21.76 -25.81
CA GLY A 534 -6.06 22.87 -25.97
C GLY A 534 -5.92 23.57 -27.30
N PHE A 535 -6.90 24.44 -27.62
CA PHE A 535 -6.92 25.26 -28.81
C PHE A 535 -7.28 26.70 -28.44
N THR A 536 -6.64 27.67 -29.11
CA THR A 536 -6.92 29.11 -28.93
C THR A 536 -8.27 29.50 -29.49
N LYS A 537 -8.80 28.74 -30.46
CA LYS A 537 -10.12 28.93 -31.04
C LYS A 537 -10.90 27.63 -31.00
N GLU A 538 -12.18 27.71 -30.59
CA GLU A 538 -13.07 26.58 -30.74
C GLU A 538 -13.12 26.14 -32.21
N ARG A 539 -12.81 24.88 -32.47
CA ARG A 539 -12.96 24.30 -33.80
C ARG A 539 -14.41 23.89 -34.02
N PRO A 540 -15.08 24.32 -35.09
CA PRO A 540 -16.40 23.79 -35.41
C PRO A 540 -16.33 22.27 -35.57
N ILE A 541 -17.28 21.56 -34.94
CA ILE A 541 -17.43 20.11 -35.08
C ILE A 541 -17.62 19.83 -36.59
N GLY A 542 -16.69 19.12 -37.22
CA GLY A 542 -16.76 18.73 -38.62
C GLY A 542 -15.74 19.36 -39.56
N SER A 543 -14.87 20.29 -39.11
CA SER A 543 -13.77 20.79 -39.96
C SER A 543 -12.65 19.74 -40.05
N ARG A 544 -12.74 18.82 -41.01
CA ARG A 544 -11.59 18.01 -41.46
C ARG A 544 -10.68 18.87 -42.35
N ARG A 545 -9.41 18.90 -42.08
CA ARG A 545 -8.35 19.11 -43.03
C ARG A 545 -7.56 17.85 -43.27
#